data_4ead0111649825d41c806baf73faff79
#
_entry.id   4ead0111649825d41c806baf73faff79
#
_cell.length_a   1.000
_cell.length_b   1.000
_cell.length_c   1.000
_cell.angle_alpha   90.00
_cell.angle_beta   90.00
_cell.angle_gamma   90.00
#
_symmetry.space_group_name_H-M   'P 1'
#
loop_
_entity.id
_entity.type
_entity.pdbx_description
1 polymer ?
#
loop_
_entity_poly.entity_id
_entity_poly.type
_entity_poly.pdbx_seq_one_letter_code
_entity_poly.pdbx_strand_id
1 'polypeptide(L)'
;GEAVNGKEAIEKSRLIKPDIVLMDIGLPDISGIEAAKQILEHNNNIKVIMLTSHISEEELNASLSAGASAYVIKDISTDFLMSVIKMIKEGAMWIDPHVVPFIRDKNSGVIPSRQLSRSAFKENHSNLTQREYEVLKLVVDGQSNSQIAKTLTISEHTAKAHVCNIIQKLVVDDRTQAAVKALKEGLV
;
A
#
# COMPACT_ATOMS: atom_id res chain seq x y z
N GLY A 1 13.74 -17.98 -10.05
CA GLY A 1 12.84 -19.09 -9.72
C GLY A 1 11.47 -18.57 -9.36
N GLU A 2 10.46 -19.43 -9.40
CA GLU A 2 9.08 -19.13 -9.05
C GLU A 2 8.58 -20.19 -8.08
N ALA A 3 7.66 -19.81 -7.18
CA ALA A 3 6.98 -20.70 -6.25
C ALA A 3 5.48 -20.39 -6.29
N VAL A 4 4.65 -21.42 -6.21
CA VAL A 4 3.18 -21.30 -6.29
C VAL A 4 2.51 -21.17 -4.91
N ASN A 5 3.27 -21.39 -3.82
CA ASN A 5 2.80 -21.29 -2.45
C ASN A 5 3.96 -21.00 -1.47
N GLY A 6 3.64 -20.73 -0.21
CA GLY A 6 4.62 -20.30 0.79
C GLY A 6 5.62 -21.38 1.17
N LYS A 7 5.18 -22.64 1.30
CA LYS A 7 6.08 -23.77 1.64
C LYS A 7 7.11 -23.99 0.53
N GLU A 8 6.67 -23.98 -0.71
CA GLU A 8 7.56 -24.08 -1.86
C GLU A 8 8.54 -22.90 -1.95
N ALA A 9 8.08 -21.70 -1.61
CA ALA A 9 8.94 -20.51 -1.57
C ALA A 9 10.06 -20.67 -0.54
N ILE A 10 9.75 -21.19 0.65
CA ILE A 10 10.74 -21.49 1.70
C ILE A 10 11.76 -22.52 1.22
N GLU A 11 11.31 -23.64 0.66
CA GLU A 11 12.20 -24.70 0.16
C GLU A 11 13.11 -24.19 -0.96
N LYS A 12 12.52 -23.51 -1.97
CA LYS A 12 13.28 -22.95 -3.08
C LYS A 12 14.27 -21.88 -2.64
N SER A 13 13.92 -21.04 -1.67
CA SER A 13 14.85 -20.03 -1.17
C SER A 13 16.09 -20.63 -0.51
N ARG A 14 15.93 -21.79 0.16
CA ARG A 14 17.07 -22.55 0.73
C ARG A 14 17.99 -23.12 -0.31
N LEU A 15 17.41 -23.62 -1.42
CA LEU A 15 18.16 -24.26 -2.50
C LEU A 15 18.86 -23.23 -3.40
N ILE A 16 18.12 -22.19 -3.82
CA ILE A 16 18.59 -21.20 -4.82
C ILE A 16 19.42 -20.10 -4.15
N LYS A 17 19.15 -19.81 -2.86
CA LYS A 17 19.76 -18.71 -2.08
C LYS A 17 19.70 -17.38 -2.84
N PRO A 18 18.50 -16.89 -3.20
CA PRO A 18 18.35 -15.66 -3.95
C PRO A 18 18.79 -14.45 -3.14
N ASP A 19 19.23 -13.38 -3.80
CA ASP A 19 19.49 -12.10 -3.15
C ASP A 19 18.18 -11.42 -2.72
N ILE A 20 17.13 -11.56 -3.54
CA ILE A 20 15.84 -10.90 -3.35
C ILE A 20 14.71 -11.90 -3.60
N VAL A 21 13.68 -11.84 -2.74
CA VAL A 21 12.42 -12.57 -2.87
C VAL A 21 11.27 -11.56 -2.98
N LEU A 22 10.49 -11.67 -4.05
CA LEU A 22 9.20 -11.00 -4.16
C LEU A 22 8.15 -11.94 -3.55
N MET A 23 7.50 -11.53 -2.46
CA MET A 23 6.61 -12.37 -1.68
C MET A 23 5.19 -11.79 -1.67
N ASP A 24 4.27 -12.52 -2.26
CA ASP A 24 2.84 -12.19 -2.10
C ASP A 24 2.39 -12.49 -0.67
N ILE A 25 1.63 -11.59 -0.05
CA ILE A 25 1.06 -11.82 1.28
C ILE A 25 -0.04 -12.89 1.22
N GLY A 26 -0.90 -12.84 0.20
CA GLY A 26 -2.07 -13.71 0.05
C GLY A 26 -1.74 -15.03 -0.64
N LEU A 27 -0.92 -15.88 -0.03
CA LEU A 27 -0.62 -17.22 -0.55
C LEU A 27 -1.67 -18.27 -0.10
N PRO A 28 -1.85 -19.36 -0.88
CA PRO A 28 -2.95 -20.30 -0.67
C PRO A 28 -2.76 -21.27 0.51
N ASP A 29 -1.54 -21.43 1.04
CA ASP A 29 -1.22 -22.40 2.10
C ASP A 29 -0.88 -21.76 3.44
N ILE A 30 0.18 -20.97 3.48
CA ILE A 30 0.59 -20.15 4.63
C ILE A 30 0.68 -18.69 4.17
N SER A 31 0.50 -17.75 5.10
CA SER A 31 0.69 -16.33 4.77
C SER A 31 2.09 -16.07 4.24
N GLY A 32 2.21 -15.21 3.22
CA GLY A 32 3.52 -14.76 2.74
C GLY A 32 4.37 -14.10 3.82
N ILE A 33 3.76 -13.51 4.85
CA ILE A 33 4.46 -12.95 6.01
C ILE A 33 5.14 -14.06 6.81
N GLU A 34 4.43 -15.16 7.04
CA GLU A 34 5.00 -16.33 7.74
C GLU A 34 6.11 -16.97 6.90
N ALA A 35 5.90 -17.09 5.58
CA ALA A 35 6.93 -17.60 4.68
C ALA A 35 8.18 -16.69 4.68
N ALA A 36 7.99 -15.36 4.63
CA ALA A 36 9.07 -14.39 4.70
C ALA A 36 9.88 -14.50 6.00
N LYS A 37 9.18 -14.63 7.14
CA LYS A 37 9.80 -14.83 8.45
C LYS A 37 10.71 -16.05 8.46
N GLN A 38 10.20 -17.20 8.02
CA GLN A 38 10.97 -18.45 7.98
C GLN A 38 12.16 -18.39 7.02
N ILE A 39 12.03 -17.69 5.88
CA ILE A 39 13.13 -17.46 4.95
C ILE A 39 14.22 -16.63 5.61
N LEU A 40 13.86 -15.53 6.28
CA LEU A 40 14.80 -14.61 6.93
C LEU A 40 15.45 -15.22 8.19
N GLU A 41 14.73 -16.03 8.96
CA GLU A 41 15.29 -16.81 10.08
C GLU A 41 16.37 -17.79 9.59
N HIS A 42 16.18 -18.37 8.40
CA HIS A 42 17.16 -19.27 7.81
C HIS A 42 18.35 -18.52 7.18
N ASN A 43 18.10 -17.40 6.49
CA ASN A 43 19.14 -16.59 5.85
C ASN A 43 18.73 -15.11 5.84
N ASN A 44 19.24 -14.33 6.77
CA ASN A 44 18.96 -12.90 6.93
C ASN A 44 19.62 -11.99 5.87
N ASN A 45 20.49 -12.54 5.00
CA ASN A 45 21.05 -11.79 3.88
C ASN A 45 20.06 -11.63 2.72
N ILE A 46 19.05 -12.50 2.64
CA ILE A 46 17.99 -12.39 1.64
C ILE A 46 17.16 -11.13 1.91
N LYS A 47 16.86 -10.37 0.88
CA LYS A 47 15.95 -9.21 0.97
C LYS A 47 14.56 -9.64 0.54
N VAL A 48 13.58 -9.45 1.42
CA VAL A 48 12.18 -9.79 1.09
C VAL A 48 11.39 -8.53 0.81
N ILE A 49 10.77 -8.47 -0.37
CA ILE A 49 9.85 -7.43 -0.80
C ILE A 49 8.45 -8.02 -0.72
N MET A 50 7.63 -7.53 0.21
CA MET A 50 6.25 -7.95 0.36
C MET A 50 5.38 -7.27 -0.69
N LEU A 51 4.51 -8.05 -1.34
CA LEU A 51 3.54 -7.57 -2.31
C LEU A 51 2.13 -7.79 -1.76
N THR A 52 1.28 -6.75 -1.77
CA THR A 52 -0.11 -6.82 -1.31
C THR A 52 -1.07 -6.22 -2.32
N SER A 53 -2.30 -6.71 -2.34
CA SER A 53 -3.38 -6.14 -3.15
C SER A 53 -4.20 -5.08 -2.39
N HIS A 54 -4.04 -4.97 -1.07
CA HIS A 54 -4.77 -4.02 -0.23
C HIS A 54 -3.89 -3.52 0.91
N ILE A 55 -4.27 -2.39 1.48
CA ILE A 55 -3.57 -1.78 2.60
C ILE A 55 -4.16 -2.34 3.89
N SER A 56 -3.31 -2.93 4.74
CA SER A 56 -3.65 -3.36 6.09
C SER A 56 -2.54 -2.95 7.05
N GLU A 57 -2.90 -2.25 8.12
CA GLU A 57 -1.96 -1.86 9.18
C GLU A 57 -1.36 -3.10 9.86
N GLU A 58 -2.17 -4.12 10.09
CA GLU A 58 -1.73 -5.35 10.72
C GLU A 58 -0.72 -6.09 9.86
N GLU A 59 -0.99 -6.24 8.56
CA GLU A 59 -0.08 -6.89 7.62
C GLU A 59 1.22 -6.11 7.43
N LEU A 60 1.14 -4.76 7.39
CA LEU A 60 2.32 -3.90 7.34
C LEU A 60 3.22 -4.12 8.55
N ASN A 61 2.65 -3.99 9.77
CA ASN A 61 3.40 -4.16 11.00
C ASN A 61 3.98 -5.58 11.14
N ALA A 62 3.22 -6.60 10.77
CA ALA A 62 3.68 -7.98 10.76
C ALA A 62 4.81 -8.22 9.74
N SER A 63 4.71 -7.63 8.54
CA SER A 63 5.75 -7.70 7.50
C SER A 63 7.06 -7.06 7.95
N LEU A 64 6.97 -5.86 8.55
CA LEU A 64 8.15 -5.16 9.08
C LEU A 64 8.77 -5.92 10.26
N SER A 65 7.93 -6.48 11.15
CA SER A 65 8.37 -7.30 12.28
C SER A 65 9.03 -8.61 11.83
N ALA A 66 8.59 -9.18 10.70
CA ALA A 66 9.21 -10.33 10.07
C ALA A 66 10.57 -10.02 9.41
N GLY A 67 10.94 -8.72 9.28
CA GLY A 67 12.20 -8.28 8.69
C GLY A 67 12.12 -7.97 7.19
N ALA A 68 10.94 -7.74 6.64
CA ALA A 68 10.79 -7.36 5.24
C ALA A 68 11.58 -6.08 4.91
N SER A 69 12.24 -6.06 3.77
CA SER A 69 13.03 -4.92 3.28
C SER A 69 12.16 -3.91 2.51
N ALA A 70 11.00 -4.34 2.01
CA ALA A 70 10.04 -3.44 1.38
C ALA A 70 8.60 -3.96 1.53
N TYR A 71 7.65 -3.02 1.52
CA TYR A 71 6.21 -3.27 1.47
C TYR A 71 5.62 -2.48 0.30
N VAL A 72 5.04 -3.20 -0.66
CA VAL A 72 4.65 -2.70 -1.97
C VAL A 72 3.22 -3.09 -2.27
N ILE A 73 2.41 -2.14 -2.74
CA ILE A 73 1.08 -2.41 -3.26
C ILE A 73 1.21 -2.90 -4.70
N LYS A 74 0.50 -3.96 -5.09
CA LYS A 74 0.58 -4.60 -6.42
C LYS A 74 0.19 -3.68 -7.60
N ASP A 75 -0.30 -2.48 -7.32
CA ASP A 75 -0.60 -1.43 -8.30
C ASP A 75 0.63 -0.72 -8.88
N ILE A 76 1.79 -1.05 -8.36
CA ILE A 76 3.06 -0.49 -8.82
C ILE A 76 3.33 -0.85 -10.29
N SER A 77 3.81 0.12 -11.08
CA SER A 77 4.27 -0.18 -12.44
C SER A 77 5.52 -1.07 -12.41
N THR A 78 5.69 -1.91 -13.42
CA THR A 78 6.86 -2.79 -13.53
C THR A 78 8.19 -2.03 -13.48
N ASP A 79 8.27 -0.87 -14.17
CA ASP A 79 9.47 -0.04 -14.17
C ASP A 79 9.82 0.52 -12.80
N PHE A 80 8.77 0.92 -12.05
CA PHE A 80 8.98 1.43 -10.71
C PHE A 80 9.34 0.31 -9.73
N LEU A 81 8.71 -0.88 -9.84
CA LEU A 81 9.09 -2.06 -9.07
C LEU A 81 10.56 -2.44 -9.31
N MET A 82 11.02 -2.38 -10.56
CA MET A 82 12.44 -2.63 -10.88
C MET A 82 13.37 -1.60 -10.21
N SER A 83 12.92 -0.36 -10.08
CA SER A 83 13.67 0.68 -9.36
C SER A 83 13.72 0.40 -7.86
N VAL A 84 12.60 -0.03 -7.25
CA VAL A 84 12.54 -0.46 -5.84
C VAL A 84 13.48 -1.64 -5.62
N ILE A 85 13.47 -2.66 -6.47
CA ILE A 85 14.36 -3.83 -6.40
C ILE A 85 15.82 -3.40 -6.37
N LYS A 86 16.22 -2.46 -7.24
CA LYS A 86 17.61 -1.93 -7.27
C LYS A 86 17.97 -1.23 -5.97
N MET A 87 17.10 -0.36 -5.44
CA MET A 87 17.32 0.32 -4.16
C MET A 87 17.46 -0.67 -2.99
N ILE A 88 16.61 -1.71 -2.95
CA ILE A 88 16.67 -2.74 -1.91
C ILE A 88 17.97 -3.55 -2.00
N LYS A 89 18.45 -3.84 -3.21
CA LYS A 89 19.74 -4.51 -3.42
C LYS A 89 20.91 -3.70 -2.88
N GLU A 90 20.83 -2.36 -2.94
CA GLU A 90 21.83 -1.43 -2.38
C GLU A 90 21.69 -1.23 -0.86
N GLY A 91 20.74 -1.92 -0.21
CA GLY A 91 20.53 -1.89 1.24
C GLY A 91 19.52 -0.85 1.72
N ALA A 92 18.78 -0.19 0.82
CA ALA A 92 17.70 0.68 1.21
C ALA A 92 16.51 -0.13 1.77
N MET A 93 15.63 0.54 2.52
CA MET A 93 14.28 0.07 2.85
C MET A 93 13.27 0.92 2.07
N TRP A 94 12.24 0.28 1.54
CA TRP A 94 11.19 1.01 0.84
C TRP A 94 9.81 0.62 1.36
N ILE A 95 8.99 1.62 1.63
CA ILE A 95 7.61 1.45 2.07
C ILE A 95 6.74 2.31 1.17
N ASP A 96 5.67 1.71 0.65
CA ASP A 96 4.72 2.42 -0.20
C ASP A 96 4.20 3.67 0.52
N PRO A 97 4.24 4.85 -0.11
CA PRO A 97 3.78 6.09 0.50
C PRO A 97 2.34 6.06 1.02
N HIS A 98 1.48 5.23 0.43
CA HIS A 98 0.08 5.09 0.85
C HIS A 98 -0.08 4.41 2.20
N VAL A 99 0.92 3.64 2.66
CA VAL A 99 0.88 2.96 3.97
C VAL A 99 1.61 3.73 5.08
N VAL A 100 2.37 4.76 4.74
CA VAL A 100 3.10 5.59 5.73
C VAL A 100 2.20 6.19 6.82
N PRO A 101 0.95 6.63 6.55
CA PRO A 101 0.05 7.12 7.59
C PRO A 101 -0.22 6.10 8.70
N PHE A 102 -0.28 4.81 8.37
CA PHE A 102 -0.55 3.73 9.33
C PHE A 102 0.62 3.45 10.29
N ILE A 103 1.84 3.87 9.94
CA ILE A 103 3.02 3.72 10.80
C ILE A 103 3.04 4.82 11.88
N ARG A 104 2.42 5.98 11.61
CA ARG A 104 2.53 7.17 12.47
C ARG A 104 1.68 7.12 13.73
N ASP A 105 0.58 6.37 13.75
CA ASP A 105 -0.38 6.43 14.86
C ASP A 105 0.06 5.70 16.13
N LYS A 106 1.03 4.79 16.08
CA LYS A 106 1.48 4.01 17.26
C LYS A 106 2.80 4.47 17.89
N ASN A 107 3.57 5.33 17.23
CA ASN A 107 4.85 5.80 17.77
C ASN A 107 4.85 7.32 17.94
N SER A 108 4.26 7.82 19.03
CA SER A 108 4.47 9.20 19.52
C SER A 108 5.89 9.43 20.06
N GLY A 109 6.89 8.74 19.55
CA GLY A 109 8.28 8.78 19.95
C GLY A 109 9.21 8.94 18.73
N VAL A 110 9.42 10.21 18.36
CA VAL A 110 10.63 10.76 17.71
C VAL A 110 11.09 10.11 16.41
N ILE A 111 10.55 10.59 15.28
CA ILE A 111 11.35 10.85 14.09
C ILE A 111 11.30 12.37 13.89
N PRO A 112 12.46 13.10 13.79
CA PRO A 112 12.42 14.53 13.56
C PRO A 112 11.82 14.78 12.17
N SER A 113 10.60 15.23 12.16
CA SER A 113 9.93 15.71 10.94
C SER A 113 10.70 16.95 10.48
N ARG A 114 11.47 16.81 9.40
CA ARG A 114 11.87 17.95 8.59
C ARG A 114 10.58 18.60 8.12
N GLN A 115 10.32 19.79 8.66
CA GLN A 115 9.17 20.62 8.36
C GLN A 115 9.03 20.81 6.84
N LEU A 116 8.13 20.05 6.23
CA LEU A 116 7.51 20.49 4.98
C LEU A 116 6.35 21.37 5.41
N SER A 117 6.44 22.61 5.00
CA SER A 117 5.61 23.75 5.32
C SER A 117 4.11 23.39 5.39
N ARG A 118 3.59 23.34 6.62
CA ARG A 118 2.16 23.45 6.88
C ARG A 118 1.76 24.91 6.67
N SER A 119 1.55 25.31 5.44
CA SER A 119 0.84 26.55 5.17
C SER A 119 -0.42 26.21 4.36
N ALA A 120 -1.54 26.48 5.00
CA ALA A 120 -2.86 26.67 4.42
C ALA A 120 -3.59 25.42 3.88
N PHE A 121 -3.97 24.47 4.76
CA PHE A 121 -5.20 23.72 4.53
C PHE A 121 -6.13 23.90 5.73
N LYS A 122 -7.23 24.62 5.51
CA LYS A 122 -8.35 24.72 6.42
C LYS A 122 -8.85 23.33 6.81
N GLU A 123 -9.13 23.15 8.08
CA GLU A 123 -9.80 22.00 8.67
C GLU A 123 -11.10 21.72 7.90
N ASN A 124 -11.07 20.71 7.04
CA ASN A 124 -12.29 20.10 6.54
C ASN A 124 -12.47 18.76 7.26
N HIS A 125 -13.66 18.52 7.76
CA HIS A 125 -14.09 17.43 8.63
C HIS A 125 -13.99 15.99 8.06
N SER A 126 -13.21 15.77 7.02
CA SER A 126 -12.95 14.44 6.45
C SER A 126 -11.45 14.17 6.40
N ASN A 127 -11.02 12.98 6.86
CA ASN A 127 -9.64 12.48 6.76
C ASN A 127 -9.21 12.18 5.30
N LEU A 128 -9.82 12.83 4.30
CA LEU A 128 -9.51 12.63 2.90
C LEU A 128 -8.25 13.42 2.50
N THR A 129 -7.40 12.78 1.72
CA THR A 129 -6.28 13.45 1.05
C THR A 129 -6.82 14.39 -0.05
N GLN A 130 -5.99 15.34 -0.51
CA GLN A 130 -6.34 16.22 -1.63
C GLN A 130 -6.78 15.43 -2.86
N ARG A 131 -6.10 14.33 -3.17
CA ARG A 131 -6.42 13.49 -4.33
C ARG A 131 -7.73 12.71 -4.17
N GLU A 132 -8.00 12.21 -2.97
CA GLU A 132 -9.28 11.57 -2.66
C GLU A 132 -10.43 12.57 -2.71
N TYR A 133 -10.20 13.81 -2.29
CA TYR A 133 -11.18 14.88 -2.40
C TYR A 133 -11.51 15.20 -3.86
N GLU A 134 -10.52 15.29 -4.74
CA GLU A 134 -10.72 15.48 -6.18
C GLU A 134 -11.51 14.32 -6.78
N VAL A 135 -11.16 13.08 -6.41
CA VAL A 135 -11.90 11.88 -6.85
C VAL A 135 -13.32 11.89 -6.30
N LEU A 136 -13.53 12.27 -5.03
CA LEU A 136 -14.87 12.32 -4.40
C LEU A 136 -15.80 13.30 -5.14
N LYS A 137 -15.30 14.46 -5.58
CA LYS A 137 -16.06 15.39 -6.43
C LYS A 137 -16.58 14.70 -7.69
N LEU A 138 -15.68 14.00 -8.39
CA LEU A 138 -16.04 13.31 -9.63
C LEU A 138 -16.99 12.12 -9.38
N VAL A 139 -16.90 11.48 -8.20
CA VAL A 139 -17.87 10.45 -7.76
C VAL A 139 -19.25 11.07 -7.53
N VAL A 140 -19.32 12.24 -6.89
CA VAL A 140 -20.57 12.98 -6.70
C VAL A 140 -21.17 13.44 -8.03
N ASP A 141 -20.33 13.82 -9.00
CA ASP A 141 -20.74 14.13 -10.37
C ASP A 141 -21.16 12.89 -11.18
N GLY A 142 -21.16 11.70 -10.59
CA GLY A 142 -21.62 10.46 -11.21
C GLY A 142 -20.63 9.83 -12.20
N GLN A 143 -19.36 10.27 -12.24
CA GLN A 143 -18.38 9.75 -13.19
C GLN A 143 -17.96 8.32 -12.84
N SER A 144 -17.85 7.44 -13.84
CA SER A 144 -17.27 6.09 -13.68
C SER A 144 -15.77 6.14 -13.42
N ASN A 145 -15.18 5.03 -12.92
CA ASN A 145 -13.73 4.96 -12.68
C ASN A 145 -12.91 5.25 -13.96
N SER A 146 -13.41 4.82 -15.12
CA SER A 146 -12.78 5.11 -16.41
C SER A 146 -12.81 6.61 -16.76
N GLN A 147 -13.90 7.30 -16.45
CA GLN A 147 -14.04 8.75 -16.66
C GLN A 147 -13.15 9.53 -15.67
N ILE A 148 -13.16 9.14 -14.39
CA ILE A 148 -12.28 9.71 -13.35
C ILE A 148 -10.82 9.56 -13.76
N ALA A 149 -10.44 8.37 -14.24
CA ALA A 149 -9.08 8.10 -14.71
C ALA A 149 -8.66 9.05 -15.83
N LYS A 150 -9.52 9.27 -16.83
CA LYS A 150 -9.27 10.21 -17.93
C LYS A 150 -9.17 11.65 -17.45
N THR A 151 -10.12 12.08 -16.61
CA THR A 151 -10.16 13.46 -16.07
C THR A 151 -8.92 13.80 -15.26
N LEU A 152 -8.44 12.84 -14.45
CA LEU A 152 -7.31 13.04 -13.54
C LEU A 152 -5.97 12.57 -14.10
N THR A 153 -5.95 12.06 -15.34
CA THR A 153 -4.74 11.54 -16.01
C THR A 153 -4.04 10.44 -15.19
N ILE A 154 -4.81 9.48 -14.71
CA ILE A 154 -4.35 8.30 -13.95
C ILE A 154 -4.88 7.01 -14.59
N SER A 155 -4.41 5.84 -14.12
CA SER A 155 -4.98 4.57 -14.56
C SER A 155 -6.40 4.37 -13.98
N GLU A 156 -7.25 3.58 -14.67
CA GLU A 156 -8.57 3.23 -14.16
C GLU A 156 -8.47 2.45 -12.84
N HIS A 157 -7.42 1.65 -12.71
CA HIS A 157 -7.13 0.90 -11.49
C HIS A 157 -6.80 1.87 -10.32
N THR A 158 -5.99 2.89 -10.56
CA THR A 158 -5.69 3.94 -9.57
C THR A 158 -6.96 4.71 -9.17
N ALA A 159 -7.83 5.04 -10.12
CA ALA A 159 -9.11 5.67 -9.82
C ALA A 159 -9.99 4.78 -8.94
N LYS A 160 -10.07 3.46 -9.23
CA LYS A 160 -10.79 2.48 -8.42
C LYS A 160 -10.22 2.39 -6.99
N ALA A 161 -8.90 2.38 -6.84
CA ALA A 161 -8.24 2.35 -5.53
C ALA A 161 -8.60 3.59 -4.70
N HIS A 162 -8.57 4.79 -5.28
CA HIS A 162 -9.00 6.01 -4.59
C HIS A 162 -10.48 5.94 -4.16
N VAL A 163 -11.37 5.43 -5.00
CA VAL A 163 -12.79 5.26 -4.65
C VAL A 163 -12.95 4.29 -3.48
N CYS A 164 -12.24 3.17 -3.47
CA CYS A 164 -12.26 2.22 -2.34
C CYS A 164 -11.78 2.88 -1.04
N ASN A 165 -10.68 3.63 -1.09
CA ASN A 165 -10.14 4.34 0.08
C ASN A 165 -11.12 5.40 0.61
N ILE A 166 -11.82 6.12 -0.28
CA ILE A 166 -12.85 7.09 0.08
C ILE A 166 -14.00 6.40 0.82
N ILE A 167 -14.51 5.27 0.29
CA ILE A 167 -15.58 4.47 0.90
C ILE A 167 -15.18 4.06 2.33
N GLN A 168 -13.96 3.55 2.52
CA GLN A 168 -13.44 3.16 3.83
C GLN A 168 -13.31 4.36 4.77
N LYS A 169 -12.72 5.48 4.32
CA LYS A 169 -12.51 6.68 5.14
C LYS A 169 -13.81 7.37 5.53
N LEU A 170 -14.81 7.33 4.67
CA LEU A 170 -16.14 7.83 4.95
C LEU A 170 -17.01 6.84 5.75
N VAL A 171 -16.51 5.62 6.00
CA VAL A 171 -17.24 4.56 6.74
C VAL A 171 -18.62 4.34 6.15
N VAL A 172 -18.66 3.99 4.88
CA VAL A 172 -19.88 3.70 4.09
C VAL A 172 -19.71 2.40 3.31
N ASP A 173 -20.81 1.78 2.86
CA ASP A 173 -20.77 0.46 2.25
C ASP A 173 -20.49 0.48 0.74
N ASP A 174 -20.82 1.58 0.07
CA ASP A 174 -20.68 1.70 -1.39
C ASP A 174 -20.43 3.14 -1.85
N ARG A 175 -20.12 3.28 -3.17
CA ARG A 175 -19.85 4.59 -3.78
C ARG A 175 -21.03 5.55 -3.77
N THR A 176 -22.26 5.00 -3.85
CA THR A 176 -23.49 5.81 -3.83
C THR A 176 -23.67 6.43 -2.45
N GLN A 177 -23.44 5.65 -1.40
CA GLN A 177 -23.45 6.15 -0.03
C GLN A 177 -22.33 7.18 0.21
N ALA A 178 -21.14 6.96 -0.38
CA ALA A 178 -20.05 7.94 -0.32
C ALA A 178 -20.46 9.28 -0.94
N ALA A 179 -21.09 9.28 -2.11
CA ALA A 179 -21.61 10.48 -2.76
C ALA A 179 -22.68 11.17 -1.93
N VAL A 180 -23.67 10.41 -1.42
CA VAL A 180 -24.76 10.94 -0.58
C VAL A 180 -24.21 11.54 0.71
N LYS A 181 -23.27 10.88 1.36
CA LYS A 181 -22.62 11.38 2.59
C LYS A 181 -21.85 12.67 2.33
N ALA A 182 -21.08 12.71 1.23
CA ALA A 182 -20.34 13.89 0.82
C ALA A 182 -21.23 15.11 0.62
N LEU A 183 -22.39 14.94 -0.02
CA LEU A 183 -23.37 16.01 -0.21
C LEU A 183 -24.04 16.43 1.11
N LYS A 184 -24.42 15.47 1.96
CA LYS A 184 -25.08 15.76 3.26
C LYS A 184 -24.18 16.49 4.24
N GLU A 185 -22.90 16.16 4.26
CA GLU A 185 -21.91 16.74 5.18
C GLU A 185 -21.19 17.96 4.56
N GLY A 186 -21.53 18.35 3.33
CA GLY A 186 -20.93 19.49 2.65
C GLY A 186 -19.43 19.33 2.41
N LEU A 187 -18.98 18.09 2.15
CA LEU A 187 -17.58 17.79 1.89
C LEU A 187 -17.12 18.24 0.50
N VAL A 188 -18.06 18.38 -0.44
CA VAL A 188 -17.80 18.75 -1.84
C VAL A 188 -18.89 19.66 -2.35
#